data_b10a5a2ce63eea05b5f7a862639bddbb
#
_entry.id   b10a5a2ce63eea05b5f7a862639bddbb
#
_cell.length_a   1.000
_cell.length_b   1.000
_cell.length_c   1.000
_cell.angle_alpha   90.00
_cell.angle_beta   90.00
_cell.angle_gamma   90.00
#
_symmetry.space_group_name_H-M   'P 1'
#
loop_
_entity.id
_entity.type
_entity.pdbx_description
1 polymer ?
#
loop_
_entity_poly.entity_id
_entity_poly.type
_entity_poly.pdbx_seq_one_letter_code
_entity_poly.pdbx_strand_id
1 'polypeptide(L)'
;FSHVSALSSPALQGRALQSEGLTEAARYIADQFRAAGLQPVNGTYIQSWEQSVAGLGRVEMENVVAMIPGSNRDLSAQPVILGAHYDHLGVDADSGEIYYGADDNASGVSILIEMASKMASSYTPQRPILFVAFTGEESGLLGSKYFVENPPGAFETDDIFAMVNLDAVGRLEGK
;
A
#
# COMPACT_ATOMS: atom_id res chain seq x y z
N PHE A 1 -11.43 11.23 6.21
CA PHE A 1 -10.71 12.44 5.73
C PHE A 1 -9.33 12.63 6.37
N SER A 2 -9.09 12.19 7.63
CA SER A 2 -7.78 12.36 8.29
C SER A 2 -6.62 11.73 7.54
N HIS A 3 -6.78 10.51 7.02
CA HIS A 3 -5.74 9.80 6.28
C HIS A 3 -5.46 10.46 4.93
N VAL A 4 -6.49 10.89 4.18
CA VAL A 4 -6.30 11.65 2.94
C VAL A 4 -5.49 12.92 3.22
N SER A 5 -5.89 13.71 4.24
CA SER A 5 -5.19 14.95 4.59
C SER A 5 -3.75 14.72 5.02
N ALA A 6 -3.46 13.61 5.72
CA ALA A 6 -2.09 13.26 6.12
C ALA A 6 -1.24 12.89 4.90
N LEU A 7 -1.75 11.98 4.05
CA LEU A 7 -1.01 11.46 2.90
C LEU A 7 -0.87 12.48 1.76
N SER A 8 -1.80 13.43 1.60
CA SER A 8 -1.71 14.51 0.63
C SER A 8 -1.18 15.82 1.23
N SER A 9 -0.54 15.78 2.39
CA SER A 9 0.02 16.98 3.02
C SER A 9 1.23 17.53 2.25
N PRO A 10 1.47 18.86 2.29
CA PRO A 10 2.65 19.46 1.68
C PRO A 10 3.98 18.87 2.20
N ALA A 11 4.00 18.38 3.45
CA ALA A 11 5.18 17.79 4.06
C ALA A 11 5.66 16.53 3.35
N LEU A 12 4.75 15.76 2.72
CA LEU A 12 5.09 14.56 1.99
C LEU A 12 5.48 14.82 0.53
N GLN A 13 5.45 16.07 0.08
CA GLN A 13 5.95 16.49 -1.23
C GLN A 13 5.52 15.61 -2.41
N GLY A 14 4.27 15.13 -2.38
CA GLY A 14 3.69 14.32 -3.46
C GLY A 14 4.27 12.91 -3.57
N ARG A 15 4.99 12.40 -2.58
CA ARG A 15 5.37 10.98 -2.41
C ARG A 15 6.05 10.33 -3.63
N ALA A 16 6.93 11.06 -4.32
CA ALA A 16 7.70 10.51 -5.43
C ALA A 16 8.71 9.44 -4.98
N LEU A 17 9.12 8.57 -5.88
CA LEU A 17 10.21 7.63 -5.62
C LEU A 17 11.46 8.37 -5.14
N GLN A 18 12.19 7.76 -4.19
CA GLN A 18 13.38 8.31 -3.53
C GLN A 18 13.13 9.56 -2.67
N SER A 19 11.89 10.03 -2.53
CA SER A 19 11.62 11.17 -1.66
C SER A 19 11.50 10.74 -0.18
N GLU A 20 11.88 11.63 0.72
CA GLU A 20 11.62 11.46 2.15
C GLU A 20 10.12 11.36 2.43
N GLY A 21 9.28 12.07 1.66
CA GLY A 21 7.84 12.02 1.75
C GLY A 21 7.26 10.63 1.47
N LEU A 22 7.82 9.86 0.54
CA LEU A 22 7.41 8.47 0.29
C LEU A 22 7.75 7.57 1.47
N THR A 23 8.97 7.70 2.01
CA THR A 23 9.40 6.93 3.19
C THR A 23 8.53 7.23 4.41
N GLU A 24 8.20 8.50 4.66
CA GLU A 24 7.31 8.90 5.75
C GLU A 24 5.86 8.39 5.54
N ALA A 25 5.38 8.36 4.28
CA ALA A 25 4.09 7.77 3.96
C ALA A 25 4.07 6.25 4.26
N ALA A 26 5.13 5.50 3.91
CA ALA A 26 5.25 4.08 4.25
C ALA A 26 5.21 3.85 5.76
N ARG A 27 5.96 4.64 6.54
CA ARG A 27 5.93 4.58 8.01
C ARG A 27 4.56 4.88 8.57
N TYR A 28 3.92 5.94 8.08
CA TYR A 28 2.56 6.31 8.48
C TYR A 28 1.59 5.15 8.28
N ILE A 29 1.58 4.54 7.10
CA ILE A 29 0.68 3.41 6.78
C ILE A 29 0.97 2.21 7.69
N ALA A 30 2.25 1.85 7.88
CA ALA A 30 2.65 0.76 8.77
C ALA A 30 2.19 1.00 10.21
N ASP A 31 2.29 2.24 10.69
CA ASP A 31 1.83 2.61 12.03
C ASP A 31 0.30 2.54 12.17
N GLN A 32 -0.46 2.89 11.11
CA GLN A 32 -1.91 2.72 11.11
C GLN A 32 -2.31 1.24 11.15
N PHE A 33 -1.64 0.37 10.38
CA PHE A 33 -1.89 -1.06 10.41
C PHE A 33 -1.56 -1.66 11.80
N ARG A 34 -0.45 -1.25 12.39
CA ARG A 34 -0.05 -1.67 13.75
C ARG A 34 -1.06 -1.21 14.78
N ALA A 35 -1.50 0.05 14.72
CA ALA A 35 -2.49 0.62 15.65
C ALA A 35 -3.85 -0.06 15.53
N ALA A 36 -4.21 -0.51 14.33
CA ALA A 36 -5.43 -1.30 14.08
C ALA A 36 -5.32 -2.76 14.58
N GLY A 37 -4.14 -3.21 15.01
CA GLY A 37 -3.91 -4.56 15.54
C GLY A 37 -3.69 -5.62 14.47
N LEU A 38 -3.37 -5.24 13.23
CA LEU A 38 -2.98 -6.18 12.19
C LEU A 38 -1.63 -6.81 12.54
N GLN A 39 -1.41 -8.01 12.04
CA GLN A 39 -0.14 -8.71 12.23
C GLN A 39 0.85 -8.34 11.10
N PRO A 40 2.14 -8.18 11.43
CA PRO A 40 3.18 -8.09 10.41
C PRO A 40 3.33 -9.43 9.67
N VAL A 41 3.77 -9.38 8.42
CA VAL A 41 4.10 -10.57 7.64
C VAL A 41 5.62 -10.77 7.72
N ASN A 42 6.05 -12.01 7.98
CA ASN A 42 7.49 -12.33 8.23
C ASN A 42 8.15 -11.46 9.32
N GLY A 43 7.37 -11.01 10.32
CA GLY A 43 7.88 -10.20 11.44
C GLY A 43 8.07 -8.71 11.13
N THR A 44 7.71 -8.24 9.94
CA THR A 44 7.80 -6.84 9.53
C THR A 44 6.55 -6.39 8.79
N TYR A 45 6.28 -5.07 8.83
CA TYR A 45 5.25 -4.45 7.99
C TYR A 45 5.81 -3.97 6.65
N ILE A 46 7.12 -4.01 6.48
CA ILE A 46 7.80 -3.51 5.28
C ILE A 46 8.38 -4.68 4.49
N GLN A 47 8.03 -4.76 3.22
CA GLN A 47 8.67 -5.60 2.23
C GLN A 47 9.61 -4.70 1.40
N SER A 48 10.91 -4.74 1.68
CA SER A 48 11.91 -3.88 1.02
C SER A 48 12.77 -4.66 0.03
N TRP A 49 13.17 -3.98 -1.06
CA TRP A 49 14.11 -4.47 -2.06
C TRP A 49 14.80 -3.31 -2.77
N GLU A 50 15.88 -3.60 -3.47
CA GLU A 50 16.54 -2.65 -4.37
C GLU A 50 16.18 -2.94 -5.83
N GLN A 51 15.86 -1.90 -6.58
CA GLN A 51 15.53 -1.98 -8.00
C GLN A 51 16.19 -0.87 -8.81
N SER A 52 16.57 -1.17 -10.04
CA SER A 52 17.00 -0.15 -11.01
C SER A 52 15.78 0.46 -11.67
N VAL A 53 15.64 1.77 -11.54
CA VAL A 53 14.54 2.56 -12.12
C VAL A 53 15.13 3.53 -13.15
N ALA A 54 14.52 3.58 -14.33
CA ALA A 54 14.98 4.46 -15.40
C ALA A 54 14.98 5.93 -14.95
N GLY A 55 16.09 6.62 -15.16
CA GLY A 55 16.26 8.02 -14.74
C GLY A 55 16.61 8.23 -13.26
N LEU A 56 16.43 7.23 -12.39
CA LEU A 56 16.71 7.34 -10.95
C LEU A 56 17.88 6.46 -10.48
N GLY A 57 18.30 5.46 -11.28
CA GLY A 57 19.35 4.52 -10.88
C GLY A 57 18.83 3.43 -9.93
N ARG A 58 19.64 3.05 -8.91
CA ARG A 58 19.22 2.09 -7.88
C ARG A 58 18.37 2.80 -6.84
N VAL A 59 17.19 2.27 -6.60
CA VAL A 59 16.20 2.79 -5.67
C VAL A 59 15.86 1.71 -4.66
N GLU A 60 15.87 2.07 -3.37
CA GLU A 60 15.26 1.24 -2.34
C GLU A 60 13.73 1.39 -2.43
N MET A 61 13.04 0.28 -2.55
CA MET A 61 11.60 0.20 -2.73
C MET A 61 10.98 -0.47 -1.51
N GLU A 62 9.80 -0.05 -1.11
CA GLU A 62 9.11 -0.56 0.07
C GLU A 62 7.62 -0.73 -0.22
N ASN A 63 7.11 -1.96 -0.20
CA ASN A 63 5.67 -2.18 -0.01
C ASN A 63 5.36 -2.24 1.49
N VAL A 64 4.19 -1.78 1.89
CA VAL A 64 3.71 -1.94 3.28
C VAL A 64 2.68 -3.06 3.31
N VAL A 65 2.94 -4.10 4.10
CA VAL A 65 2.12 -5.32 4.13
C VAL A 65 1.73 -5.67 5.56
N ALA A 66 0.44 -5.90 5.77
CA ALA A 66 -0.12 -6.35 7.04
C ALA A 66 -1.19 -7.41 6.82
N MET A 67 -1.50 -8.19 7.85
CA MET A 67 -2.39 -9.33 7.74
C MET A 67 -3.40 -9.41 8.89
N ILE A 68 -4.64 -9.77 8.56
CA ILE A 68 -5.57 -10.40 9.50
C ILE A 68 -5.52 -11.91 9.21
N PRO A 69 -5.09 -12.75 10.18
CA PRO A 69 -4.99 -14.19 9.95
C PRO A 69 -6.37 -14.83 9.73
N GLY A 70 -6.40 -15.87 8.90
CA GLY A 70 -7.59 -16.67 8.70
C GLY A 70 -7.84 -17.61 9.87
N SER A 71 -9.11 -17.90 10.15
CA SER A 71 -9.55 -18.84 11.19
C SER A 71 -9.60 -20.30 10.72
N ASN A 72 -9.65 -20.54 9.42
CA ASN A 72 -9.70 -21.86 8.82
C ASN A 72 -8.31 -22.30 8.35
N ARG A 73 -7.76 -23.35 8.97
CA ARG A 73 -6.42 -23.86 8.64
C ARG A 73 -6.31 -24.39 7.22
N ASP A 74 -7.36 -24.97 6.66
CA ASP A 74 -7.37 -25.51 5.31
C ASP A 74 -7.30 -24.41 4.23
N LEU A 75 -7.60 -23.17 4.61
CA LEU A 75 -7.60 -21.99 3.75
C LEU A 75 -6.44 -21.02 4.06
N SER A 76 -5.53 -21.41 4.96
CA SER A 76 -4.46 -20.53 5.46
C SER A 76 -3.46 -20.11 4.38
N ALA A 77 -3.29 -20.88 3.32
CA ALA A 77 -2.43 -20.56 2.18
C ALA A 77 -3.17 -19.79 1.06
N GLN A 78 -4.46 -19.48 1.20
CA GLN A 78 -5.29 -18.88 0.15
C GLN A 78 -5.74 -17.46 0.56
N PRO A 79 -4.84 -16.46 0.59
CA PRO A 79 -5.19 -15.12 1.04
C PRO A 79 -6.10 -14.38 0.06
N VAL A 80 -6.86 -13.43 0.62
CA VAL A 80 -7.47 -12.33 -0.15
C VAL A 80 -6.59 -11.11 0.03
N ILE A 81 -6.32 -10.37 -1.04
CA ILE A 81 -5.53 -9.16 -1.02
C ILE A 81 -6.44 -7.94 -1.19
N LEU A 82 -6.27 -6.95 -0.32
CA LEU A 82 -6.79 -5.62 -0.48
C LEU A 82 -5.60 -4.69 -0.70
N GLY A 83 -5.55 -4.01 -1.83
CA GLY A 83 -4.40 -3.22 -2.26
C GLY A 83 -4.75 -1.79 -2.64
N ALA A 84 -3.77 -0.89 -2.50
CA ALA A 84 -3.76 0.47 -3.04
C ALA A 84 -2.31 0.89 -3.22
N HIS A 85 -1.97 1.69 -4.24
CA HIS A 85 -0.65 2.30 -4.29
C HIS A 85 -0.58 3.57 -3.43
N TYR A 86 0.60 3.91 -2.92
CA TYR A 86 0.77 5.06 -2.04
C TYR A 86 1.80 6.09 -2.52
N ASP A 87 2.55 5.78 -3.57
CA ASP A 87 3.39 6.73 -4.29
C ASP A 87 2.56 7.69 -5.16
N HIS A 88 3.17 8.80 -5.59
CA HIS A 88 2.60 9.72 -6.56
C HIS A 88 3.72 10.52 -7.24
N LEU A 89 3.38 11.52 -8.03
CA LEU A 89 4.29 12.19 -8.97
C LEU A 89 5.32 13.12 -8.33
N GLY A 90 5.14 13.52 -7.09
CA GLY A 90 6.12 14.36 -6.39
C GLY A 90 5.96 15.85 -6.63
N VAL A 91 7.09 16.51 -6.90
CA VAL A 91 7.17 17.94 -7.17
C VAL A 91 7.60 18.15 -8.62
N ASP A 92 6.88 18.98 -9.33
CA ASP A 92 7.23 19.38 -10.70
C ASP A 92 8.57 20.12 -10.71
N ALA A 93 9.51 19.67 -11.52
CA ALA A 93 10.88 20.18 -11.54
C ALA A 93 11.00 21.61 -12.12
N ASP A 94 10.06 22.01 -12.98
CA ASP A 94 10.10 23.30 -13.66
C ASP A 94 9.34 24.38 -12.87
N SER A 95 8.16 24.05 -12.37
CA SER A 95 7.28 25.00 -11.65
C SER A 95 7.45 24.97 -10.13
N GLY A 96 7.96 23.87 -9.57
CA GLY A 96 8.00 23.63 -8.13
C GLY A 96 6.62 23.31 -7.52
N GLU A 97 5.61 23.08 -8.34
CA GLU A 97 4.28 22.68 -7.86
C GLU A 97 4.28 21.26 -7.32
N ILE A 98 3.56 21.04 -6.22
CA ILE A 98 3.42 19.72 -5.60
C ILE A 98 2.18 19.02 -6.20
N TYR A 99 2.40 17.81 -6.73
CA TYR A 99 1.32 16.89 -7.03
C TYR A 99 0.88 16.18 -5.75
N TYR A 100 -0.13 16.70 -5.08
CA TYR A 100 -0.51 16.23 -3.74
C TYR A 100 -1.07 14.81 -3.71
N GLY A 101 -1.62 14.30 -4.81
CA GLY A 101 -2.14 12.95 -4.92
C GLY A 101 -3.24 12.63 -3.89
N ALA A 102 -4.22 13.54 -3.71
CA ALA A 102 -5.30 13.33 -2.75
C ALA A 102 -6.28 12.26 -3.22
N ASP A 103 -6.67 12.30 -4.49
CA ASP A 103 -7.50 11.27 -5.11
C ASP A 103 -6.64 10.10 -5.57
N ASP A 104 -5.56 10.39 -6.25
CA ASP A 104 -4.58 9.45 -6.75
C ASP A 104 -3.27 9.51 -5.91
N ASN A 105 -3.01 8.60 -4.93
CA ASN A 105 -4.02 7.64 -4.50
C ASN A 105 -4.13 7.61 -2.98
N ALA A 106 -4.06 8.80 -2.31
CA ALA A 106 -4.32 8.88 -0.88
C ALA A 106 -5.76 8.45 -0.55
N SER A 107 -6.69 8.56 -1.50
CA SER A 107 -8.08 8.13 -1.33
C SER A 107 -8.18 6.61 -1.16
N GLY A 108 -7.55 5.83 -2.04
CA GLY A 108 -7.51 4.38 -1.98
C GLY A 108 -6.80 3.88 -0.72
N VAL A 109 -5.63 4.46 -0.39
CA VAL A 109 -4.89 4.11 0.84
C VAL A 109 -5.71 4.43 2.09
N SER A 110 -6.46 5.53 2.09
CA SER A 110 -7.32 5.89 3.23
C SER A 110 -8.42 4.86 3.47
N ILE A 111 -9.05 4.37 2.40
CA ILE A 111 -10.05 3.30 2.49
C ILE A 111 -9.39 2.00 2.95
N LEU A 112 -8.20 1.68 2.44
CA LEU A 112 -7.44 0.50 2.84
C LEU A 112 -7.17 0.50 4.36
N ILE A 113 -6.72 1.62 4.93
CA ILE A 113 -6.47 1.78 6.37
C ILE A 113 -7.77 1.64 7.18
N GLU A 114 -8.84 2.30 6.76
CA GLU A 114 -10.14 2.25 7.45
C GLU A 114 -10.74 0.84 7.41
N MET A 115 -10.63 0.14 6.27
CA MET A 115 -11.05 -1.25 6.15
C MET A 115 -10.23 -2.16 7.07
N ALA A 116 -8.92 -1.98 7.14
CA ALA A 116 -8.02 -2.71 8.03
C ALA A 116 -8.47 -2.57 9.49
N SER A 117 -8.67 -1.33 9.95
CA SER A 117 -9.11 -1.03 11.31
C SER A 117 -10.48 -1.64 11.63
N LYS A 118 -11.43 -1.47 10.72
CA LYS A 118 -12.81 -1.98 10.93
C LYS A 118 -12.86 -3.48 10.90
N MET A 119 -12.17 -4.12 9.97
CA MET A 119 -12.17 -5.59 9.86
C MET A 119 -11.41 -6.24 11.02
N ALA A 120 -10.30 -5.69 11.47
CA ALA A 120 -9.57 -6.22 12.62
C ALA A 120 -10.40 -6.21 13.90
N SER A 121 -11.28 -5.22 14.07
CA SER A 121 -12.09 -5.07 15.28
C SER A 121 -13.38 -5.88 15.29
N SER A 122 -13.92 -6.27 14.13
CA SER A 122 -15.30 -6.79 14.04
C SER A 122 -15.47 -8.02 13.14
N TYR A 123 -14.39 -8.49 12.49
CA TYR A 123 -14.48 -9.57 11.51
C TYR A 123 -13.43 -10.65 11.76
N THR A 124 -13.85 -11.90 11.72
CA THR A 124 -12.97 -13.08 11.79
C THR A 124 -13.03 -13.79 10.45
N PRO A 125 -12.09 -13.52 9.53
CA PRO A 125 -12.09 -14.11 8.20
C PRO A 125 -11.76 -15.60 8.26
N GLN A 126 -12.28 -16.38 7.32
CA GLN A 126 -11.85 -17.77 7.16
C GLN A 126 -10.47 -17.87 6.49
N ARG A 127 -10.23 -17.05 5.47
CA ARG A 127 -8.94 -16.92 4.77
C ARG A 127 -8.14 -15.75 5.35
N PRO A 128 -6.80 -15.77 5.28
CA PRO A 128 -6.02 -14.59 5.58
C PRO A 128 -6.43 -13.42 4.70
N ILE A 129 -6.44 -12.22 5.25
CA ILE A 129 -6.61 -10.99 4.46
C ILE A 129 -5.32 -10.20 4.57
N LEU A 130 -4.68 -9.95 3.43
CA LEU A 130 -3.52 -9.10 3.31
C LEU A 130 -3.94 -7.69 2.89
N PHE A 131 -3.47 -6.72 3.63
CA PHE A 131 -3.58 -5.29 3.30
C PHE A 131 -2.23 -4.85 2.78
N VAL A 132 -2.19 -4.38 1.53
CA VAL A 132 -0.94 -4.05 0.85
C VAL A 132 -1.00 -2.65 0.29
N ALA A 133 -0.10 -1.77 0.76
CA ALA A 133 0.15 -0.51 0.11
C ALA A 133 1.38 -0.67 -0.79
N PHE A 134 1.17 -0.53 -2.10
CA PHE A 134 2.20 -0.72 -3.11
C PHE A 134 2.95 0.57 -3.41
N THR A 135 4.26 0.46 -3.62
CA THR A 135 5.10 1.57 -4.09
C THR A 135 5.35 1.48 -5.59
N GLY A 136 5.73 2.60 -6.20
CA GLY A 136 6.20 2.63 -7.59
C GLY A 136 5.15 2.24 -8.64
N GLU A 137 3.90 2.52 -8.37
CA GLU A 137 2.80 2.34 -9.32
C GLU A 137 3.01 3.25 -10.52
N GLU A 138 3.24 4.55 -10.28
CA GLU A 138 3.45 5.62 -11.25
C GLU A 138 4.70 5.39 -12.14
N SER A 139 5.59 4.53 -11.69
CA SER A 139 6.80 4.12 -12.42
C SER A 139 6.67 2.75 -13.10
N GLY A 140 5.46 2.28 -13.28
CA GLY A 140 5.14 1.06 -14.02
C GLY A 140 4.88 -0.16 -13.14
N LEU A 141 4.10 0.00 -12.07
CA LEU A 141 3.61 -1.09 -11.19
C LEU A 141 4.74 -1.85 -10.48
N LEU A 142 5.83 -1.17 -10.11
CA LEU A 142 7.05 -1.83 -9.62
C LEU A 142 6.78 -2.65 -8.34
N GLY A 143 6.02 -2.08 -7.39
CA GLY A 143 5.72 -2.72 -6.13
C GLY A 143 4.83 -3.95 -6.25
N SER A 144 3.78 -3.87 -7.05
CA SER A 144 2.87 -5.00 -7.26
C SER A 144 3.53 -6.12 -8.08
N LYS A 145 4.38 -5.79 -9.05
CA LYS A 145 5.20 -6.80 -9.78
C LYS A 145 6.13 -7.53 -8.83
N TYR A 146 6.87 -6.79 -7.99
CA TYR A 146 7.76 -7.41 -7.02
C TYR A 146 7.00 -8.29 -6.04
N PHE A 147 5.83 -7.85 -5.56
CA PHE A 147 4.97 -8.64 -4.68
C PHE A 147 4.54 -9.97 -5.30
N VAL A 148 4.16 -9.97 -6.58
CA VAL A 148 3.77 -11.19 -7.31
C VAL A 148 4.95 -12.14 -7.50
N GLU A 149 6.14 -11.61 -7.79
CA GLU A 149 7.35 -12.40 -7.98
C GLU A 149 7.95 -12.91 -6.64
N ASN A 150 7.68 -12.20 -5.55
CA ASN A 150 8.24 -12.44 -4.21
C ASN A 150 7.16 -12.32 -3.13
N PRO A 151 6.12 -13.15 -3.13
CA PRO A 151 5.01 -13.03 -2.18
C PRO A 151 5.53 -13.19 -0.75
N PRO A 152 5.20 -12.24 0.16
CA PRO A 152 5.61 -12.36 1.56
C PRO A 152 4.72 -13.34 2.30
N GLY A 153 5.31 -14.17 3.17
CA GLY A 153 4.58 -15.14 3.97
C GLY A 153 4.72 -16.58 3.49
N ALA A 154 3.74 -17.40 3.80
CA ALA A 154 3.75 -18.84 3.53
C ALA A 154 2.75 -19.24 2.43
N PHE A 155 2.58 -18.39 1.42
CA PHE A 155 1.73 -18.68 0.25
C PHE A 155 2.47 -18.35 -1.03
N GLU A 156 2.08 -19.02 -2.09
CA GLU A 156 2.55 -18.75 -3.45
C GLU A 156 1.56 -17.85 -4.18
N THR A 157 1.99 -17.20 -5.24
CA THR A 157 1.12 -16.30 -6.02
C THR A 157 -0.11 -16.99 -6.56
N ASP A 158 0.04 -18.25 -7.00
CA ASP A 158 -1.06 -19.06 -7.53
C ASP A 158 -2.10 -19.45 -6.46
N ASP A 159 -1.75 -19.33 -5.18
CA ASP A 159 -2.65 -19.59 -4.06
C ASP A 159 -3.55 -18.39 -3.73
N ILE A 160 -3.26 -17.20 -4.26
CA ILE A 160 -4.05 -16.00 -3.99
C ILE A 160 -5.48 -16.20 -4.49
N PHE A 161 -6.43 -16.18 -3.55
CA PHE A 161 -7.84 -16.44 -3.86
C PHE A 161 -8.50 -15.31 -4.65
N ALA A 162 -8.23 -14.06 -4.26
CA ALA A 162 -8.77 -12.87 -4.91
C ALA A 162 -7.95 -11.63 -4.53
N MET A 163 -8.02 -10.60 -5.39
CA MET A 163 -7.48 -9.27 -5.10
C MET A 163 -8.51 -8.20 -5.43
N VAL A 164 -8.60 -7.19 -4.57
CA VAL A 164 -9.33 -5.93 -4.81
C VAL A 164 -8.31 -4.81 -4.73
N ASN A 165 -8.17 -4.05 -5.81
CA ASN A 165 -7.34 -2.86 -5.86
C ASN A 165 -8.20 -1.60 -5.77
N LEU A 166 -7.78 -0.66 -4.93
CA LEU A 166 -8.42 0.64 -4.69
C LEU A 166 -7.56 1.72 -5.33
N ASP A 167 -8.12 2.41 -6.30
CA ASP A 167 -7.40 3.44 -7.04
C ASP A 167 -8.35 4.56 -7.45
N ALA A 168 -7.95 5.81 -7.16
CA ALA A 168 -8.71 7.03 -7.48
C ALA A 168 -10.20 6.95 -7.11
N VAL A 169 -10.49 6.53 -5.87
CA VAL A 169 -11.86 6.24 -5.40
C VAL A 169 -12.59 7.47 -4.84
N GLY A 170 -11.98 8.65 -4.92
CA GLY A 170 -12.53 9.91 -4.41
C GLY A 170 -13.44 10.65 -5.40
N ARG A 171 -13.47 10.26 -6.68
CA ARG A 171 -14.28 10.91 -7.71
C ARG A 171 -15.49 10.08 -8.09
N LEU A 172 -16.66 10.70 -7.97
CA LEU A 172 -17.84 10.25 -8.70
C LEU A 172 -17.79 10.95 -10.06
N GLU A 173 -17.67 10.19 -11.16
CA GLU A 173 -17.88 10.78 -12.48
C GLU A 173 -19.25 11.42 -12.51
N GLY A 174 -19.26 12.75 -12.63
CA GLY A 174 -20.49 13.50 -12.84
C GLY A 174 -21.09 13.10 -14.18
N LYS A 175 -22.31 12.57 -14.16
CA LYS A 175 -23.16 12.43 -15.35
C LYS A 175 -23.66 13.80 -15.78
#